data_83ad5d55849ce1c566c6511533349a8d
#
_entry.id   83ad5d55849ce1c566c6511533349a8d
#
_cell.length_a   1.000
_cell.length_b   1.000
_cell.length_c   1.000
_cell.angle_alpha   90.00
_cell.angle_beta   90.00
_cell.angle_gamma   90.00
#
_symmetry.space_group_name_H-M   'P 1'
#
loop_
_entity.id
_entity.type
_entity.pdbx_description
1 polymer ?
#
loop_
_entity_poly.entity_id
_entity_poly.type
_entity_poly.pdbx_seq_one_letter_code
_entity_poly.pdbx_strand_id
1 'polypeptide(L)'
;TISDDNGETFVRHTGPKKVPTSFDESMAYEKKDGSIRMLARTNTGELGETTSRDGGLTWEDAKESGIGRPETRFYISRTPSGRLLLINNDSRQGRKNMTLYLSEDDGATWKYKRCIETRNNISYPDADFHDGKIYLSYDRERTGAKEILFAAVTEEDIIDPTRPIDVRVISKP
;
A
#
# COMPACT_ATOMS: atom_id res chain seq x y z
N THR A 1 13.11 -0.32 -14.05
CA THR A 1 13.95 0.82 -14.48
C THR A 1 14.62 1.41 -13.26
N ILE A 2 15.93 1.62 -13.30
CA ILE A 2 16.74 2.16 -12.21
C ILE A 2 17.49 3.38 -12.73
N SER A 3 17.64 4.39 -11.89
CA SER A 3 18.51 5.55 -12.10
C SER A 3 19.54 5.59 -10.97
N ASP A 4 20.81 5.78 -11.31
CA ASP A 4 21.93 5.94 -10.37
C ASP A 4 22.47 7.39 -10.33
N ASP A 5 21.81 8.29 -11.06
CA ASP A 5 22.21 9.68 -11.25
C ASP A 5 21.08 10.68 -10.96
N ASN A 6 20.26 10.39 -9.95
CA ASN A 6 19.11 11.21 -9.52
C ASN A 6 18.06 11.45 -10.62
N GLY A 7 17.87 10.52 -11.53
CA GLY A 7 16.84 10.58 -12.55
C GLY A 7 17.27 11.23 -13.86
N GLU A 8 18.55 11.53 -14.07
CA GLU A 8 19.05 12.04 -15.33
C GLU A 8 19.05 10.97 -16.41
N THR A 9 19.43 9.73 -16.06
CA THR A 9 19.35 8.58 -16.96
C THR A 9 18.64 7.39 -16.31
N PHE A 10 18.10 6.51 -17.13
CA PHE A 10 17.37 5.32 -16.68
C PHE A 10 17.81 4.07 -17.42
N VAL A 11 18.13 3.02 -16.68
CA VAL A 11 18.45 1.70 -17.21
C VAL A 11 17.29 0.74 -16.93
N ARG A 12 16.82 0.05 -17.97
CA ARG A 12 15.78 -0.97 -17.84
C ARG A 12 16.39 -2.31 -17.49
N HIS A 13 15.99 -2.89 -16.37
CA HIS A 13 16.31 -4.25 -15.97
C HIS A 13 15.11 -5.18 -16.16
N THR A 14 15.36 -6.48 -16.25
CA THR A 14 14.28 -7.48 -16.33
C THR A 14 13.60 -7.54 -14.98
N GLY A 15 12.28 -7.28 -14.98
CA GLY A 15 11.45 -7.40 -13.78
C GLY A 15 11.24 -8.87 -13.36
N PRO A 16 10.51 -9.09 -12.24
CA PRO A 16 10.20 -10.42 -11.75
C PRO A 16 9.37 -11.21 -12.78
N LYS A 17 9.56 -12.52 -12.77
CA LYS A 17 8.77 -13.46 -13.57
C LYS A 17 7.54 -13.93 -12.79
N LYS A 18 6.55 -14.46 -13.51
CA LYS A 18 5.38 -15.13 -12.93
C LYS A 18 4.49 -14.25 -12.02
N VAL A 19 4.52 -12.92 -12.21
CA VAL A 19 3.54 -12.07 -11.50
C VAL A 19 2.18 -12.28 -12.16
N PRO A 20 1.21 -12.87 -11.48
CA PRO A 20 -0.12 -13.13 -12.06
C PRO A 20 -0.96 -11.84 -12.02
N THR A 21 -0.57 -10.86 -12.83
CA THR A 21 -1.25 -9.57 -12.86
C THR A 21 -1.49 -9.12 -14.31
N SER A 22 -2.68 -8.59 -14.55
CA SER A 22 -3.02 -7.78 -15.72
C SER A 22 -2.89 -6.28 -15.43
N PHE A 23 -2.45 -5.93 -14.23
CA PHE A 23 -2.31 -4.56 -13.74
C PHE A 23 -0.84 -4.26 -13.47
N ASP A 24 -0.43 -3.05 -13.73
CA ASP A 24 0.93 -2.54 -13.55
C ASP A 24 1.09 -1.67 -12.29
N GLU A 25 0.18 -1.87 -11.33
CA GLU A 25 0.19 -1.19 -10.04
C GLU A 25 1.02 -2.00 -9.03
N SER A 26 2.29 -1.65 -8.92
CA SER A 26 3.20 -2.21 -7.93
C SER A 26 3.86 -1.11 -7.11
N MET A 27 4.22 -1.45 -5.87
CA MET A 27 5.01 -0.60 -4.98
C MET A 27 6.11 -1.42 -4.32
N ALA A 28 7.27 -0.81 -4.14
CA ALA A 28 8.43 -1.45 -3.52
C ALA A 28 8.89 -0.66 -2.29
N TYR A 29 9.52 -1.37 -1.37
CA TYR A 29 10.18 -0.79 -0.21
C TYR A 29 11.46 -1.55 0.13
N GLU A 30 12.42 -0.84 0.67
CA GLU A 30 13.64 -1.43 1.20
C GLU A 30 13.39 -1.98 2.60
N LYS A 31 13.85 -3.21 2.84
CA LYS A 31 13.86 -3.86 4.15
C LYS A 31 15.09 -3.47 4.94
N LYS A 32 15.07 -3.68 6.25
CA LYS A 32 16.20 -3.38 7.15
C LYS A 32 17.47 -4.19 6.82
N ASP A 33 17.32 -5.31 6.13
CA ASP A 33 18.45 -6.14 5.64
C ASP A 33 19.04 -5.66 4.29
N GLY A 34 18.52 -4.53 3.74
CA GLY A 34 18.95 -3.96 2.47
C GLY A 34 18.31 -4.62 1.24
N SER A 35 17.54 -5.70 1.41
CA SER A 35 16.77 -6.26 0.29
C SER A 35 15.57 -5.39 -0.05
N ILE A 36 15.15 -5.39 -1.32
CA ILE A 36 13.96 -4.68 -1.79
C ILE A 36 12.82 -5.69 -1.95
N ARG A 37 11.71 -5.47 -1.23
CA ARG A 37 10.48 -6.22 -1.46
C ARG A 37 9.54 -5.39 -2.30
N MET A 38 8.97 -5.99 -3.34
CA MET A 38 7.94 -5.39 -4.17
C MET A 38 6.64 -6.17 -4.00
N LEU A 39 5.56 -5.45 -3.75
CA LEU A 39 4.20 -5.96 -3.82
C LEU A 39 3.56 -5.52 -5.13
N ALA A 40 2.70 -6.35 -5.70
CA ALA A 40 1.99 -6.06 -6.93
C ALA A 40 0.50 -6.40 -6.78
N ARG A 41 -0.35 -5.56 -7.33
CA ARG A 41 -1.77 -5.86 -7.52
C ARG A 41 -1.92 -7.06 -8.45
N THR A 42 -2.74 -8.04 -8.07
CA THR A 42 -3.02 -9.24 -8.88
C THR A 42 -4.52 -9.45 -9.05
N ASN A 43 -4.87 -10.46 -9.81
CA ASN A 43 -6.25 -10.94 -9.96
C ASN A 43 -6.47 -12.31 -9.29
N THR A 44 -5.56 -12.74 -8.41
CA THR A 44 -5.65 -14.03 -7.71
C THR A 44 -6.35 -13.95 -6.35
N GLY A 45 -6.71 -12.75 -5.90
CA GLY A 45 -7.30 -12.51 -4.58
C GLY A 45 -6.29 -12.20 -3.48
N GLU A 46 -5.00 -12.19 -3.80
CA GLU A 46 -3.89 -11.75 -2.94
C GLU A 46 -2.97 -10.81 -3.69
N LEU A 47 -2.19 -10.01 -2.96
CA LEU A 47 -1.08 -9.29 -3.58
C LEU A 47 0.01 -10.28 -3.97
N GLY A 48 0.61 -10.08 -5.13
CA GLY A 48 1.85 -10.77 -5.49
C GLY A 48 3.04 -10.14 -4.78
N GLU A 49 4.07 -10.92 -4.49
CA GLU A 49 5.32 -10.41 -3.94
C GLU A 49 6.53 -10.97 -4.65
N THR A 50 7.59 -10.20 -4.66
CA THR A 50 8.93 -10.61 -5.11
C THR A 50 9.98 -9.84 -4.34
N THR A 51 11.22 -10.37 -4.32
CA THR A 51 12.35 -9.77 -3.62
C THR A 51 13.54 -9.61 -4.55
N SER A 52 14.23 -8.50 -4.44
CA SER A 52 15.56 -8.27 -4.99
C SER A 52 16.57 -8.14 -3.85
N ARG A 53 17.78 -8.72 -4.05
CA ARG A 53 18.88 -8.66 -3.09
C ARG A 53 20.11 -7.90 -3.63
N ASP A 54 19.96 -7.28 -4.77
CA ASP A 54 21.01 -6.62 -5.53
C ASP A 54 20.61 -5.23 -6.04
N GLY A 55 19.80 -4.50 -5.24
CA GLY A 55 19.38 -3.14 -5.57
C GLY A 55 18.36 -3.06 -6.72
N GLY A 56 17.64 -4.14 -7.00
CA GLY A 56 16.61 -4.16 -8.06
C GLY A 56 17.13 -4.61 -9.43
N LEU A 57 18.38 -5.05 -9.52
CA LEU A 57 18.98 -5.54 -10.77
C LEU A 57 18.36 -6.87 -11.20
N THR A 58 18.20 -7.79 -10.24
CA THR A 58 17.49 -9.06 -10.45
C THR A 58 16.41 -9.29 -9.41
N TRP A 59 15.42 -10.11 -9.74
CA TRP A 59 14.27 -10.38 -8.91
C TRP A 59 13.98 -11.87 -8.83
N GLU A 60 13.60 -12.33 -7.65
CA GLU A 60 13.08 -13.68 -7.44
C GLU A 60 11.79 -13.89 -8.23
N ASP A 61 11.40 -15.14 -8.50
CA ASP A 61 10.10 -15.45 -9.07
C ASP A 61 8.98 -14.93 -8.13
N ALA A 62 7.98 -14.29 -8.68
CA ALA A 62 6.87 -13.78 -7.88
C ALA A 62 6.01 -14.92 -7.33
N LYS A 63 5.49 -14.71 -6.13
CA LYS A 63 4.58 -15.62 -5.41
C LYS A 63 3.46 -14.84 -4.74
N GLU A 64 2.49 -15.53 -4.17
CA GLU A 64 1.46 -14.93 -3.33
C GLU A 64 2.06 -14.44 -2.01
N SER A 65 1.64 -13.25 -1.57
CA SER A 65 2.20 -12.58 -0.38
C SER A 65 1.53 -12.98 0.93
N GLY A 66 0.41 -13.72 0.88
CA GLY A 66 -0.46 -13.92 2.03
C GLY A 66 -1.32 -12.71 2.41
N ILE A 67 -1.19 -11.59 1.68
CA ILE A 67 -2.01 -10.39 1.89
C ILE A 67 -3.21 -10.46 0.94
N GLY A 68 -4.29 -11.09 1.41
CA GLY A 68 -5.49 -11.30 0.61
C GLY A 68 -6.35 -10.04 0.52
N ARG A 69 -6.71 -9.63 -0.72
CA ARG A 69 -7.56 -8.43 -0.96
C ARG A 69 -8.17 -8.44 -2.35
N PRO A 70 -9.15 -7.58 -2.62
CA PRO A 70 -9.69 -7.40 -3.96
C PRO A 70 -8.65 -6.79 -4.90
N GLU A 71 -8.93 -6.90 -6.17
CA GLU A 71 -8.14 -6.29 -7.25
C GLU A 71 -8.21 -4.77 -7.21
N THR A 72 -7.41 -4.15 -6.34
CA THR A 72 -7.36 -2.69 -6.17
C THR A 72 -5.93 -2.25 -5.87
N ARG A 73 -5.62 -1.01 -6.23
CA ARG A 73 -4.37 -0.36 -5.83
C ARG A 73 -4.32 -0.30 -4.30
N PHE A 74 -3.14 -0.48 -3.77
CA PHE A 74 -2.78 -0.32 -2.36
C PHE A 74 -1.69 0.75 -2.23
N TYR A 75 -1.37 1.14 -1.01
CA TYR A 75 -0.23 1.97 -0.68
C TYR A 75 0.64 1.25 0.35
N ILE A 76 1.96 1.28 0.19
CA ILE A 76 2.90 0.79 1.17
C ILE A 76 4.11 1.71 1.24
N SER A 77 4.53 2.07 2.45
CA SER A 77 5.72 2.87 2.69
C SER A 77 6.23 2.68 4.13
N ARG A 78 7.50 3.04 4.34
CA ARG A 78 8.06 3.10 5.69
C ARG A 78 7.72 4.44 6.33
N THR A 79 7.19 4.39 7.53
CA THR A 79 6.90 5.58 8.35
C THR A 79 8.19 6.16 8.94
N PRO A 80 8.20 7.42 9.38
CA PRO A 80 9.36 8.01 10.05
C PRO A 80 9.81 7.28 11.33
N SER A 81 8.92 6.51 11.98
CA SER A 81 9.26 5.67 13.14
C SER A 81 10.02 4.38 12.74
N GLY A 82 10.07 4.06 11.45
CA GLY A 82 10.68 2.84 10.93
C GLY A 82 9.73 1.66 10.78
N ARG A 83 8.44 1.78 11.16
CA ARG A 83 7.41 0.77 10.87
C ARG A 83 7.02 0.80 9.39
N LEU A 84 6.48 -0.29 8.88
CA LEU A 84 5.81 -0.27 7.58
C LEU A 84 4.32 0.01 7.76
N LEU A 85 3.81 0.94 6.95
CA LEU A 85 2.39 1.21 6.75
C LEU A 85 1.94 0.56 5.45
N LEU A 86 0.91 -0.28 5.51
CA LEU A 86 0.15 -0.74 4.36
C LEU A 86 -1.27 -0.18 4.46
N ILE A 87 -1.78 0.40 3.38
CA ILE A 87 -3.18 0.83 3.26
C ILE A 87 -3.81 0.05 2.13
N ASN A 88 -4.85 -0.73 2.45
CA ASN A 88 -5.51 -1.59 1.48
C ASN A 88 -6.98 -1.83 1.85
N ASN A 89 -7.75 -2.32 0.91
CA ASN A 89 -9.11 -2.78 1.18
C ASN A 89 -9.09 -4.15 1.89
N ASP A 90 -9.58 -4.23 3.11
CA ASP A 90 -9.70 -5.48 3.86
C ASP A 90 -11.03 -6.18 3.55
N SER A 91 -11.18 -6.63 2.34
CA SER A 91 -12.39 -7.29 1.87
C SER A 91 -12.06 -8.24 0.73
N ARG A 92 -12.72 -9.39 0.73
CA ARG A 92 -12.76 -10.31 -0.42
C ARG A 92 -13.94 -10.05 -1.36
N GLN A 93 -14.79 -9.07 -1.02
CA GLN A 93 -16.01 -8.76 -1.74
C GLN A 93 -16.02 -7.29 -2.15
N GLY A 94 -15.28 -6.97 -3.20
CA GLY A 94 -15.24 -5.62 -3.75
C GLY A 94 -14.45 -4.60 -2.91
N ARG A 95 -14.49 -3.37 -3.34
CA ARG A 95 -13.71 -2.24 -2.83
C ARG A 95 -14.38 -1.60 -1.61
N LYS A 96 -14.16 -2.16 -0.44
CA LYS A 96 -14.66 -1.67 0.85
C LYS A 96 -13.65 -1.95 1.97
N ASN A 97 -13.92 -1.47 3.17
CA ASN A 97 -13.08 -1.63 4.34
C ASN A 97 -11.68 -1.09 4.11
N MET A 98 -11.54 0.23 3.87
CA MET A 98 -10.23 0.86 3.81
C MET A 98 -9.54 0.71 5.17
N THR A 99 -8.42 0.01 5.17
CA THR A 99 -7.75 -0.43 6.38
C THR A 99 -6.28 -0.08 6.35
N LEU A 100 -5.80 0.49 7.46
CA LEU A 100 -4.40 0.74 7.72
C LEU A 100 -3.83 -0.41 8.52
N TYR A 101 -2.64 -0.85 8.15
CA TYR A 101 -1.89 -1.91 8.83
C TYR A 101 -0.50 -1.40 9.18
N LEU A 102 0.00 -1.74 10.38
CA LEU A 102 1.39 -1.47 10.75
C LEU A 102 2.13 -2.78 11.01
N SER A 103 3.36 -2.84 10.50
CA SER A 103 4.32 -3.91 10.74
C SER A 103 5.59 -3.37 11.41
N GLU A 104 6.11 -4.11 12.38
CA GLU A 104 7.37 -3.83 13.09
C GLU A 104 8.53 -4.68 12.57
N ASP A 105 8.24 -5.68 11.73
CA ASP A 105 9.14 -6.74 11.26
C ASP A 105 9.25 -6.80 9.72
N ASP A 106 9.30 -5.63 9.08
CA ASP A 106 9.46 -5.47 7.64
C ASP A 106 8.41 -6.20 6.80
N GLY A 107 7.17 -6.22 7.31
CA GLY A 107 6.02 -6.81 6.62
C GLY A 107 5.95 -8.33 6.71
N ALA A 108 6.71 -8.95 7.62
CA ALA A 108 6.57 -10.38 7.93
C ALA A 108 5.23 -10.64 8.66
N THR A 109 4.87 -9.74 9.59
CA THR A 109 3.55 -9.74 10.23
C THR A 109 2.94 -8.33 10.24
N TRP A 110 1.61 -8.27 10.26
CA TRP A 110 0.83 -7.03 10.33
C TRP A 110 0.12 -6.97 11.67
N LYS A 111 0.86 -6.57 12.71
CA LYS A 111 0.46 -6.65 14.12
C LYS A 111 -0.72 -5.75 14.44
N TYR A 112 -0.77 -4.56 13.87
CA TYR A 112 -1.82 -3.59 14.12
C TYR A 112 -2.65 -3.36 12.88
N LYS A 113 -3.95 -3.19 13.06
CA LYS A 113 -4.92 -3.09 11.98
C LYS A 113 -6.06 -2.15 12.38
N ARG A 114 -6.33 -1.15 11.55
CA ARG A 114 -7.39 -0.16 11.78
C ARG A 114 -8.22 0.04 10.51
N CYS A 115 -9.47 -0.40 10.50
CA CYS A 115 -10.43 -0.03 9.46
C CYS A 115 -10.94 1.39 9.73
N ILE A 116 -10.81 2.27 8.75
CA ILE A 116 -11.20 3.68 8.84
C ILE A 116 -12.45 4.01 8.03
N GLU A 117 -12.83 3.14 7.09
CA GLU A 117 -13.95 3.38 6.21
C GLU A 117 -14.56 2.05 5.77
N THR A 118 -15.88 1.90 5.90
CA THR A 118 -16.60 0.65 5.62
C THR A 118 -17.54 0.73 4.41
N ARG A 119 -17.77 1.92 3.87
CA ARG A 119 -18.61 2.11 2.68
C ARG A 119 -18.06 1.37 1.47
N ASN A 120 -18.91 1.14 0.48
CA ASN A 120 -18.53 0.48 -0.77
C ASN A 120 -17.85 1.44 -1.76
N ASN A 121 -17.18 0.85 -2.75
CA ASN A 121 -16.56 1.54 -3.88
C ASN A 121 -15.47 2.54 -3.48
N ILE A 122 -14.74 2.24 -2.40
CA ILE A 122 -13.58 2.99 -1.94
C ILE A 122 -12.30 2.35 -2.46
N SER A 123 -11.35 3.17 -2.95
CA SER A 123 -10.12 2.66 -3.54
C SER A 123 -9.02 3.71 -3.68
N TYR A 124 -7.88 3.28 -4.19
CA TYR A 124 -6.75 4.12 -4.57
C TYR A 124 -6.23 5.00 -3.42
N PRO A 125 -5.85 4.38 -2.29
CA PRO A 125 -5.23 5.13 -1.22
C PRO A 125 -3.86 5.66 -1.64
N ASP A 126 -3.54 6.83 -1.12
CA ASP A 126 -2.21 7.43 -1.14
C ASP A 126 -1.96 8.12 0.19
N ALA A 127 -0.69 8.23 0.63
CA ALA A 127 -0.37 8.85 1.90
C ALA A 127 0.98 9.54 1.88
N ASP A 128 1.12 10.55 2.76
CA ASP A 128 2.36 11.24 3.05
C ASP A 128 2.52 11.41 4.57
N PHE A 129 3.74 11.71 5.02
CA PHE A 129 4.11 11.81 6.43
C PHE A 129 4.63 13.20 6.74
N HIS A 130 4.02 13.86 7.73
CA HIS A 130 4.49 15.15 8.21
C HIS A 130 4.13 15.33 9.69
N ASP A 131 5.04 15.87 10.51
CA ASP A 131 4.85 16.18 11.93
C ASP A 131 4.21 15.03 12.74
N GLY A 132 4.71 13.80 12.53
CA GLY A 132 4.24 12.59 13.25
C GLY A 132 2.85 12.11 12.83
N LYS A 133 2.28 12.68 11.79
CA LYS A 133 0.99 12.28 11.22
C LYS A 133 1.15 11.63 9.86
N ILE A 134 0.20 10.78 9.55
CA ILE A 134 -0.04 10.13 8.27
C ILE A 134 -1.22 10.86 7.65
N TYR A 135 -1.00 11.56 6.56
CA TYR A 135 -2.02 12.25 5.77
C TYR A 135 -2.39 11.34 4.62
N LEU A 136 -3.60 10.83 4.61
CA LEU A 136 -4.04 9.91 3.57
C LEU A 136 -5.26 10.42 2.82
N SER A 137 -5.30 10.12 1.53
CA SER A 137 -6.44 10.35 0.66
C SER A 137 -6.82 9.09 -0.10
N TYR A 138 -8.09 8.96 -0.47
CA TYR A 138 -8.60 7.88 -1.30
C TYR A 138 -9.90 8.29 -1.98
N ASP A 139 -10.26 7.58 -3.05
CA ASP A 139 -11.49 7.86 -3.77
C ASP A 139 -12.68 7.01 -3.30
N ARG A 140 -13.87 7.51 -3.56
CA ARG A 140 -15.13 6.78 -3.43
C ARG A 140 -16.06 7.04 -4.61
N GLU A 141 -16.59 5.95 -5.17
CA GLU A 141 -17.58 5.96 -6.25
C GLU A 141 -17.21 6.84 -7.45
N ARG A 142 -16.17 6.49 -8.17
CA ARG A 142 -15.64 7.22 -9.34
C ARG A 142 -16.68 7.56 -10.40
N THR A 143 -17.69 6.71 -10.57
CA THR A 143 -18.77 6.89 -11.55
C THR A 143 -20.07 7.41 -10.93
N GLY A 144 -20.17 7.38 -9.59
CA GLY A 144 -21.33 7.85 -8.82
C GLY A 144 -21.05 9.16 -8.09
N ALA A 145 -20.82 9.09 -6.78
CA ALA A 145 -20.63 10.26 -5.90
C ALA A 145 -19.35 11.04 -6.18
N LYS A 146 -18.32 10.42 -6.81
CA LYS A 146 -17.04 11.03 -7.20
C LYS A 146 -16.35 11.78 -6.06
N GLU A 147 -16.38 11.18 -4.87
CA GLU A 147 -15.81 11.78 -3.68
C GLU A 147 -14.30 11.50 -3.58
N ILE A 148 -13.56 12.50 -3.11
CA ILE A 148 -12.21 12.32 -2.55
C ILE A 148 -12.32 12.49 -1.04
N LEU A 149 -11.81 11.51 -0.32
CA LEU A 149 -11.80 11.47 1.14
C LEU A 149 -10.40 11.70 1.67
N PHE A 150 -10.33 12.23 2.87
CA PHE A 150 -9.09 12.56 3.54
C PHE A 150 -9.19 12.22 5.02
N ALA A 151 -8.09 11.72 5.59
CA ALA A 151 -7.89 11.60 7.04
C ALA A 151 -6.46 11.98 7.40
N ALA A 152 -6.30 12.51 8.60
CA ALA A 152 -4.99 12.70 9.24
C ALA A 152 -4.97 11.85 10.51
N VAL A 153 -4.09 10.87 10.58
CA VAL A 153 -3.99 9.91 11.67
C VAL A 153 -2.55 9.82 12.17
N THR A 154 -2.38 9.36 13.41
CA THR A 154 -1.08 8.97 13.94
C THR A 154 -0.93 7.45 13.94
N GLU A 155 0.26 6.93 14.16
CA GLU A 155 0.44 5.49 14.37
C GLU A 155 -0.33 5.00 15.61
N GLU A 156 -0.42 5.82 16.67
CA GLU A 156 -1.20 5.50 17.86
C GLU A 156 -2.70 5.36 17.56
N ASP A 157 -3.25 6.09 16.61
CA ASP A 157 -4.65 5.94 16.19
C ASP A 157 -4.90 4.61 15.45
N ILE A 158 -3.85 4.00 14.90
CA ILE A 158 -3.91 2.67 14.31
C ILE A 158 -3.75 1.58 15.38
N ILE A 159 -2.89 1.82 16.37
CA ILE A 159 -2.56 0.88 17.45
C ILE A 159 -3.71 0.78 18.46
N ASP A 160 -4.27 1.91 18.86
CA ASP A 160 -5.37 1.99 19.82
C ASP A 160 -6.72 2.13 19.08
N PRO A 161 -7.54 1.07 19.02
CA PRO A 161 -8.81 1.11 18.31
C PRO A 161 -9.87 1.99 18.98
N THR A 162 -9.66 2.47 20.20
CA THR A 162 -10.61 3.33 20.93
C THR A 162 -10.49 4.81 20.50
N ARG A 163 -9.38 5.21 19.91
CA ARG A 163 -9.15 6.58 19.44
C ARG A 163 -10.02 6.90 18.24
N PRO A 164 -10.73 8.03 18.21
CA PRO A 164 -11.55 8.39 17.06
C PRO A 164 -10.68 8.78 15.86
N ILE A 165 -11.10 8.36 14.66
CA ILE A 165 -10.52 8.80 13.41
C ILE A 165 -11.59 9.56 12.64
N ASP A 166 -11.30 10.82 12.27
CA ASP A 166 -12.18 11.67 11.48
C ASP A 166 -11.81 11.54 9.99
N VAL A 167 -12.76 11.05 9.21
CA VAL A 167 -12.66 10.95 7.75
C VAL A 167 -13.58 11.99 7.13
N ARG A 168 -13.03 12.83 6.27
CA ARG A 168 -13.73 13.94 5.64
C ARG A 168 -13.80 13.79 4.12
N VAL A 169 -14.92 14.18 3.54
CA VAL A 169 -15.02 14.41 2.11
C VAL A 169 -14.43 15.80 1.82
N ILE A 170 -13.35 15.84 1.06
CA ILE A 170 -12.64 17.09 0.70
C ILE A 170 -12.95 17.56 -0.72
N SER A 171 -13.46 16.68 -1.57
CA SER A 171 -13.94 17.04 -2.91
C SER A 171 -15.07 16.13 -3.35
N LYS A 172 -16.07 16.73 -3.95
CA LYS A 172 -17.15 16.07 -4.72
C LYS A 172 -17.66 17.06 -5.77
N PRO A 173 -18.22 16.59 -6.92
CA PRO A 173 -18.84 17.44 -7.94
C PRO A 173 -19.98 18.30 -7.39
#